data_2367e7e21c302ad614588d1c7d80b0ae
#
_entry.id   2367e7e21c302ad614588d1c7d80b0ae
#
_cell.length_a   1.000
_cell.length_b   1.000
_cell.length_c   1.000
_cell.angle_alpha   90.00
_cell.angle_beta   90.00
_cell.angle_gamma   90.00
#
_symmetry.space_group_name_H-M   'P 1'
#
loop_
_entity.id
_entity.type
_entity.pdbx_description
1 polymer ?
#
loop_
_entity_poly.entity_id
_entity_poly.type
_entity_poly.pdbx_seq_one_letter_code
_entity_poly.pdbx_strand_id
1 'polypeptide(L)'
;MKRIEKYLLVFTAVMAVLMAASCSTTRRIPDDEILYTGVKGITIAPSDSMKVPAAMASSIKSAVDVAPNNYWKLVGWRYPFPLGLWVYNNWPNPKSGFRHWLYEKLVEEPVLVSDVRPEVRTHMIEQILDNNGYFRGTATYNLVQGKNRKKAKIHYDVVPGPGYPIRNIRLLPDTTALGALIDSLARKDSYLTAVRPRYSTDSLSVARTRITNSLRNRGYYFFRPEFIEYLADSIANPGEIELKMMLASNTPKFALNPYTTGKVTVHIARNQGGGTPDTVEMKRATLIQM
;
A
#
# COMPACT_ATOMS: atom_id res chain seq x y z
N MET A 1 -9.36 -53.48 13.04
CA MET A 1 -9.10 -53.39 11.60
C MET A 1 -10.36 -53.05 10.79
N LYS A 2 -11.45 -53.80 10.82
CA LYS A 2 -12.68 -53.55 10.00
C LYS A 2 -13.36 -52.16 10.15
N ARG A 3 -13.19 -51.44 11.27
CA ARG A 3 -13.73 -50.06 11.44
C ARG A 3 -12.89 -49.01 10.72
N ILE A 4 -11.57 -49.13 10.75
CA ILE A 4 -10.68 -48.20 10.08
C ILE A 4 -10.82 -48.28 8.56
N GLU A 5 -10.97 -49.47 8.02
CA GLU A 5 -11.22 -49.71 6.57
C GLU A 5 -12.54 -49.07 6.11
N LYS A 6 -13.61 -49.15 6.94
CA LYS A 6 -14.88 -48.48 6.62
C LYS A 6 -14.73 -46.94 6.59
N TYR A 7 -14.00 -46.32 7.55
CA TYR A 7 -13.76 -44.88 7.54
C TYR A 7 -12.90 -44.47 6.37
N LEU A 8 -11.89 -45.29 6.01
CA LEU A 8 -11.04 -45.02 4.84
C LEU A 8 -11.84 -45.09 3.54
N LEU A 9 -12.74 -46.08 3.40
CA LEU A 9 -13.66 -46.25 2.26
C LEU A 9 -14.64 -45.06 2.14
N VAL A 10 -15.21 -44.61 3.25
CA VAL A 10 -16.10 -43.45 3.29
C VAL A 10 -15.34 -42.20 2.93
N PHE A 11 -14.15 -42.03 3.46
CA PHE A 11 -13.29 -40.88 3.16
C PHE A 11 -12.86 -40.84 1.69
N THR A 12 -12.46 -41.97 1.11
CA THR A 12 -12.12 -42.07 -0.33
C THR A 12 -13.34 -41.86 -1.23
N ALA A 13 -14.52 -42.34 -0.86
CA ALA A 13 -15.76 -42.10 -1.59
C ALA A 13 -16.14 -40.61 -1.56
N VAL A 14 -16.05 -39.96 -0.40
CA VAL A 14 -16.29 -38.52 -0.25
C VAL A 14 -15.30 -37.70 -1.07
N MET A 15 -14.02 -38.08 -1.05
CA MET A 15 -12.99 -37.41 -1.88
C MET A 15 -13.24 -37.60 -3.39
N ALA A 16 -13.69 -38.77 -3.81
CA ALA A 16 -14.03 -39.03 -5.21
C ALA A 16 -15.25 -38.20 -5.67
N VAL A 17 -16.27 -38.08 -4.83
CA VAL A 17 -17.44 -37.22 -5.08
C VAL A 17 -17.04 -35.75 -5.15
N LEU A 18 -16.15 -35.29 -4.28
CA LEU A 18 -15.63 -33.92 -4.29
C LEU A 18 -14.80 -33.62 -5.56
N MET A 19 -14.02 -34.59 -6.05
CA MET A 19 -13.28 -34.46 -7.30
C MET A 19 -14.17 -34.45 -8.53
N ALA A 20 -15.23 -35.23 -8.56
CA ALA A 20 -16.23 -35.21 -9.64
C ALA A 20 -17.04 -33.91 -9.69
N ALA A 21 -17.28 -33.29 -8.53
CA ALA A 21 -17.94 -31.98 -8.41
C ALA A 21 -17.07 -30.78 -8.89
N SER A 22 -15.78 -30.98 -9.12
CA SER A 22 -14.84 -29.93 -9.55
C SER A 22 -15.20 -29.26 -10.89
N CYS A 23 -15.96 -29.91 -11.76
CA CYS A 23 -16.41 -29.35 -13.04
C CYS A 23 -17.56 -28.34 -12.91
N SER A 24 -18.20 -28.23 -11.75
CA SER A 24 -19.43 -27.44 -11.58
C SER A 24 -19.22 -26.06 -11.00
N THR A 25 -17.98 -25.62 -10.75
CA THR A 25 -17.67 -24.29 -10.16
C THR A 25 -17.82 -23.11 -11.14
N THR A 26 -18.18 -23.35 -12.39
CA THR A 26 -18.35 -22.32 -13.43
C THR A 26 -19.72 -22.37 -14.12
N ARG A 27 -20.68 -23.12 -13.54
CA ARG A 27 -21.97 -23.36 -14.18
C ARG A 27 -22.83 -22.11 -14.33
N ARG A 28 -22.78 -21.21 -13.32
CA ARG A 28 -23.57 -19.98 -13.28
C ARG A 28 -22.78 -18.75 -13.69
N ILE A 29 -21.53 -18.91 -14.13
CA ILE A 29 -20.74 -17.80 -14.66
C ILE A 29 -21.24 -17.49 -16.07
N PRO A 30 -21.57 -16.23 -16.40
CA PRO A 30 -21.93 -15.80 -17.74
C PRO A 30 -20.90 -16.24 -18.78
N ASP A 31 -21.31 -16.36 -20.03
CA ASP A 31 -20.44 -16.87 -21.09
C ASP A 31 -19.37 -15.87 -21.52
N ASP A 32 -19.61 -14.59 -21.30
CA ASP A 32 -18.73 -13.46 -21.51
C ASP A 32 -17.76 -13.19 -20.36
N GLU A 33 -17.92 -13.91 -19.23
CA GLU A 33 -17.11 -13.70 -18.02
C GLU A 33 -16.15 -14.87 -17.73
N ILE A 34 -15.03 -14.54 -17.10
CA ILE A 34 -13.98 -15.51 -16.76
C ILE A 34 -13.73 -15.48 -15.25
N LEU A 35 -13.79 -16.67 -14.63
CA LEU A 35 -13.46 -16.85 -13.22
C LEU A 35 -11.97 -16.61 -12.98
N TYR A 36 -11.65 -15.69 -12.09
CA TYR A 36 -10.29 -15.46 -11.64
C TYR A 36 -9.84 -16.55 -10.65
N THR A 37 -8.70 -17.15 -10.92
CA THR A 37 -8.14 -18.22 -10.08
C THR A 37 -6.78 -17.86 -9.47
N GLY A 38 -6.44 -16.60 -9.50
CA GLY A 38 -5.24 -16.04 -8.88
C GLY A 38 -4.19 -15.55 -9.88
N VAL A 39 -3.14 -14.96 -9.36
CA VAL A 39 -1.97 -14.57 -10.16
C VAL A 39 -1.17 -15.82 -10.51
N LYS A 40 -0.78 -15.96 -11.80
CA LYS A 40 0.13 -17.01 -12.26
C LYS A 40 1.57 -16.69 -11.89
N GLY A 41 1.95 -15.42 -12.06
CA GLY A 41 3.29 -14.92 -11.80
C GLY A 41 3.44 -13.47 -12.23
N ILE A 42 4.55 -12.88 -11.83
CA ILE A 42 4.98 -11.54 -12.23
C ILE A 42 6.38 -11.69 -12.77
N THR A 43 6.57 -11.33 -14.02
CA THR A 43 7.91 -11.26 -14.65
C THR A 43 8.36 -9.81 -14.64
N ILE A 44 9.46 -9.51 -13.99
CA ILE A 44 10.07 -8.18 -14.01
C ILE A 44 11.36 -8.28 -14.84
N ALA A 45 11.39 -7.62 -15.97
CA ALA A 45 12.58 -7.57 -16.81
C ALA A 45 13.73 -6.83 -16.08
N PRO A 46 14.98 -7.19 -16.32
CA PRO A 46 16.12 -6.42 -15.83
C PRO A 46 16.11 -5.00 -16.41
N SER A 47 16.49 -4.02 -15.61
CA SER A 47 16.69 -2.66 -16.09
C SER A 47 18.13 -2.47 -16.54
N ASP A 48 18.33 -1.78 -17.67
CA ASP A 48 19.64 -1.59 -18.30
C ASP A 48 20.59 -0.67 -17.48
N SER A 49 20.03 0.17 -16.61
CA SER A 49 20.80 1.21 -15.92
C SER A 49 20.89 1.03 -14.41
N MET A 50 19.88 0.45 -13.78
CA MET A 50 19.85 0.29 -12.32
C MET A 50 19.16 -1.00 -11.90
N LYS A 51 19.70 -1.66 -10.86
CA LYS A 51 19.07 -2.85 -10.28
C LYS A 51 17.71 -2.49 -9.65
N VAL A 52 16.68 -3.27 -10.01
CA VAL A 52 15.34 -3.16 -9.45
C VAL A 52 15.39 -3.43 -7.93
N PRO A 53 14.90 -2.49 -7.07
CA PRO A 53 14.88 -2.71 -5.63
C PRO A 53 13.93 -3.83 -5.22
N ALA A 54 14.31 -4.61 -4.22
CA ALA A 54 13.44 -5.63 -3.65
C ALA A 54 12.14 -5.04 -3.06
N ALA A 55 12.20 -3.84 -2.47
CA ALA A 55 11.03 -3.12 -1.98
C ALA A 55 10.03 -2.81 -3.11
N MET A 56 10.52 -2.32 -4.26
CA MET A 56 9.67 -2.08 -5.43
C MET A 56 9.02 -3.37 -5.94
N ALA A 57 9.78 -4.46 -6.02
CA ALA A 57 9.25 -5.76 -6.43
C ALA A 57 8.15 -6.26 -5.46
N SER A 58 8.31 -6.03 -4.16
CA SER A 58 7.28 -6.36 -3.16
C SER A 58 6.04 -5.48 -3.29
N SER A 59 6.19 -4.19 -3.57
CA SER A 59 5.08 -3.26 -3.82
C SER A 59 4.29 -3.66 -5.07
N ILE A 60 4.98 -4.02 -6.16
CA ILE A 60 4.35 -4.54 -7.37
C ILE A 60 3.54 -5.81 -7.06
N LYS A 61 4.14 -6.74 -6.31
CA LYS A 61 3.43 -7.96 -5.90
C LYS A 61 2.17 -7.65 -5.10
N SER A 62 2.24 -6.73 -4.15
CA SER A 62 1.08 -6.31 -3.34
C SER A 62 0.00 -5.62 -4.17
N ALA A 63 0.37 -4.84 -5.18
CA ALA A 63 -0.58 -4.14 -6.05
C ALA A 63 -1.45 -5.09 -6.88
N VAL A 64 -0.94 -6.28 -7.21
CA VAL A 64 -1.66 -7.28 -8.02
C VAL A 64 -2.23 -8.44 -7.21
N ASP A 65 -1.97 -8.47 -5.89
CA ASP A 65 -2.42 -9.56 -5.03
C ASP A 65 -3.91 -9.42 -4.71
N VAL A 66 -4.73 -10.11 -5.49
CA VAL A 66 -6.17 -10.23 -5.28
C VAL A 66 -6.47 -11.67 -4.88
N ALA A 67 -7.20 -11.83 -3.78
CA ALA A 67 -7.55 -13.15 -3.27
C ALA A 67 -8.59 -13.82 -4.17
N PRO A 68 -8.32 -15.02 -4.72
CA PRO A 68 -9.32 -15.82 -5.44
C PRO A 68 -10.27 -16.52 -4.46
N ASN A 69 -11.35 -17.10 -4.98
CA ASN A 69 -12.38 -17.80 -4.19
C ASN A 69 -11.88 -18.99 -3.34
N ASN A 70 -10.69 -19.48 -3.56
CA ASN A 70 -10.12 -20.56 -2.76
C ASN A 70 -9.05 -20.08 -1.77
N TYR A 71 -9.21 -18.87 -1.24
CA TYR A 71 -8.24 -18.26 -0.34
C TYR A 71 -8.84 -17.99 1.04
N TRP A 72 -8.26 -18.55 2.07
CA TRP A 72 -8.67 -18.32 3.45
C TRP A 72 -7.95 -17.09 4.02
N LYS A 73 -8.63 -15.97 4.06
CA LYS A 73 -8.05 -14.67 4.46
C LYS A 73 -7.43 -14.65 5.86
N LEU A 74 -8.00 -15.42 6.80
CA LEU A 74 -7.52 -15.48 8.19
C LEU A 74 -6.19 -16.23 8.35
N VAL A 75 -5.93 -17.22 7.50
CA VAL A 75 -4.76 -18.10 7.61
C VAL A 75 -3.74 -17.85 6.50
N GLY A 76 -4.10 -17.05 5.50
CA GLY A 76 -3.23 -16.77 4.36
C GLY A 76 -2.97 -17.98 3.45
N TRP A 77 -3.83 -18.98 3.51
CA TRP A 77 -3.64 -20.24 2.81
C TRP A 77 -4.72 -20.53 1.78
N ARG A 78 -4.34 -21.23 0.71
CA ARG A 78 -5.28 -21.72 -0.33
C ARG A 78 -5.75 -23.11 0.02
N TYR A 79 -7.06 -23.32 0.00
CA TYR A 79 -7.63 -24.65 0.13
C TYR A 79 -7.93 -25.27 -1.26
N PRO A 80 -7.84 -26.59 -1.39
CA PRO A 80 -7.86 -27.24 -2.71
C PRO A 80 -9.21 -27.15 -3.42
N PHE A 81 -10.32 -27.05 -2.68
CA PHE A 81 -11.66 -27.03 -3.24
C PHE A 81 -12.46 -25.81 -2.80
N PRO A 82 -12.85 -24.88 -3.72
CA PRO A 82 -13.60 -23.67 -3.39
C PRO A 82 -15.06 -24.00 -3.06
N LEU A 83 -15.31 -24.43 -1.81
CA LEU A 83 -16.62 -24.89 -1.35
C LEU A 83 -17.69 -23.81 -1.50
N GLY A 84 -17.39 -22.56 -1.13
CA GLY A 84 -18.33 -21.45 -1.23
C GLY A 84 -18.78 -21.18 -2.67
N LEU A 85 -17.83 -21.19 -3.58
CA LEU A 85 -18.11 -21.05 -5.01
C LEU A 85 -18.88 -22.25 -5.57
N TRP A 86 -18.61 -23.47 -5.07
CA TRP A 86 -19.38 -24.65 -5.44
C TRP A 86 -20.83 -24.55 -4.96
N VAL A 87 -21.07 -24.09 -3.74
CA VAL A 87 -22.40 -23.82 -3.20
C VAL A 87 -23.13 -22.79 -4.06
N TYR A 88 -22.48 -21.69 -4.43
CA TYR A 88 -23.02 -20.70 -5.33
C TYR A 88 -23.50 -21.29 -6.66
N ASN A 89 -22.69 -22.15 -7.27
CA ASN A 89 -22.98 -22.70 -8.59
C ASN A 89 -24.03 -23.84 -8.59
N ASN A 90 -24.18 -24.59 -7.49
CA ASN A 90 -24.93 -25.83 -7.50
C ASN A 90 -26.15 -25.83 -6.58
N TRP A 91 -26.19 -25.01 -5.55
CA TRP A 91 -27.36 -24.93 -4.67
C TRP A 91 -28.32 -23.86 -5.17
N PRO A 92 -29.64 -24.21 -5.28
CA PRO A 92 -30.67 -23.20 -5.45
C PRO A 92 -30.70 -22.38 -4.16
N ASN A 93 -30.80 -21.03 -4.29
CA ASN A 93 -30.93 -20.14 -3.12
C ASN A 93 -32.26 -20.50 -2.38
N PRO A 94 -32.20 -21.14 -1.24
CA PRO A 94 -33.42 -21.52 -0.51
C PRO A 94 -34.00 -20.29 0.18
N LYS A 95 -35.29 -20.08 0.12
CA LYS A 95 -35.98 -18.88 0.60
C LYS A 95 -36.10 -18.80 2.12
N SER A 96 -35.96 -19.91 2.86
CA SER A 96 -36.13 -19.95 4.33
C SER A 96 -35.59 -21.23 4.97
N GLY A 97 -35.45 -21.24 6.31
CA GLY A 97 -35.07 -22.35 7.14
C GLY A 97 -33.58 -22.61 7.26
N PHE A 98 -33.21 -23.78 7.84
CA PHE A 98 -31.81 -24.15 8.08
C PHE A 98 -30.94 -24.17 6.81
N ARG A 99 -31.54 -24.55 5.69
CA ARG A 99 -30.86 -24.55 4.38
C ARG A 99 -30.50 -23.14 3.90
N HIS A 100 -31.34 -22.15 4.15
CA HIS A 100 -31.08 -20.73 3.83
C HIS A 100 -29.94 -20.22 4.69
N TRP A 101 -29.99 -20.44 6.00
CA TRP A 101 -28.91 -20.07 6.91
C TRP A 101 -27.56 -20.69 6.52
N LEU A 102 -27.56 -22.00 6.15
CA LEU A 102 -26.34 -22.68 5.72
C LEU A 102 -25.83 -22.15 4.36
N TYR A 103 -26.74 -21.83 3.46
CA TYR A 103 -26.40 -21.21 2.18
C TYR A 103 -25.73 -19.85 2.40
N GLU A 104 -26.32 -18.96 3.19
CA GLU A 104 -25.77 -17.64 3.48
C GLU A 104 -24.39 -17.69 4.17
N LYS A 105 -24.15 -18.72 4.96
CA LYS A 105 -22.84 -18.90 5.63
C LYS A 105 -21.75 -19.47 4.73
N LEU A 106 -22.11 -20.25 3.74
CA LEU A 106 -21.17 -20.99 2.90
C LEU A 106 -21.03 -20.39 1.50
N VAL A 107 -22.03 -19.65 1.01
CA VAL A 107 -21.99 -19.08 -0.35
C VAL A 107 -20.86 -18.08 -0.49
N GLU A 108 -20.16 -18.16 -1.58
CA GLU A 108 -19.14 -17.19 -1.98
C GLU A 108 -19.38 -16.85 -3.45
N GLU A 109 -19.55 -15.57 -3.72
CA GLU A 109 -19.71 -15.06 -5.09
C GLU A 109 -18.42 -15.26 -5.89
N PRO A 110 -18.52 -15.56 -7.19
CA PRO A 110 -17.35 -15.72 -8.03
C PRO A 110 -16.57 -14.41 -8.15
N VAL A 111 -15.27 -14.47 -7.93
CA VAL A 111 -14.38 -13.37 -8.28
C VAL A 111 -14.05 -13.48 -9.76
N LEU A 112 -14.52 -12.53 -10.55
CA LEU A 112 -14.32 -12.51 -11.99
C LEU A 112 -13.07 -11.71 -12.37
N VAL A 113 -12.56 -11.94 -13.58
CA VAL A 113 -11.43 -11.16 -14.11
C VAL A 113 -11.81 -9.69 -14.26
N SER A 114 -13.07 -9.41 -14.64
CA SER A 114 -13.64 -8.06 -14.70
C SER A 114 -13.60 -7.33 -13.34
N ASP A 115 -13.83 -8.05 -12.22
CA ASP A 115 -13.76 -7.49 -10.87
C ASP A 115 -12.31 -7.18 -10.44
N VAL A 116 -11.37 -7.99 -10.88
CA VAL A 116 -9.93 -7.79 -10.61
C VAL A 116 -9.38 -6.54 -11.31
N ARG A 117 -9.97 -6.19 -12.46
CA ARG A 117 -9.57 -5.05 -13.31
C ARG A 117 -8.07 -5.05 -13.61
N PRO A 118 -7.56 -6.01 -14.40
CA PRO A 118 -6.12 -6.13 -14.64
C PRO A 118 -5.50 -4.87 -15.25
N GLU A 119 -6.25 -4.11 -16.05
CA GLU A 119 -5.83 -2.83 -16.64
C GLU A 119 -5.51 -1.80 -15.53
N VAL A 120 -6.36 -1.69 -14.53
CA VAL A 120 -6.11 -0.78 -13.38
C VAL A 120 -4.87 -1.23 -12.62
N ARG A 121 -4.66 -2.55 -12.51
CA ARG A 121 -3.47 -3.11 -11.85
C ARG A 121 -2.19 -2.83 -12.62
N THR A 122 -2.20 -2.88 -13.95
CA THR A 122 -1.04 -2.48 -14.75
C THR A 122 -0.71 -1.00 -14.57
N HIS A 123 -1.71 -0.12 -14.55
CA HIS A 123 -1.48 1.30 -14.25
C HIS A 123 -0.93 1.53 -12.82
N MET A 124 -1.39 0.76 -11.83
CA MET A 124 -0.80 0.83 -10.48
C MET A 124 0.67 0.42 -10.49
N ILE A 125 1.05 -0.61 -11.28
CA ILE A 125 2.44 -1.00 -11.44
C ILE A 125 3.24 0.13 -12.08
N GLU A 126 2.74 0.75 -13.14
CA GLU A 126 3.39 1.88 -13.82
C GLU A 126 3.61 3.05 -12.86
N GLN A 127 2.62 3.38 -12.03
CA GLN A 127 2.78 4.39 -10.97
C GLN A 127 3.88 4.01 -9.95
N ILE A 128 3.98 2.72 -9.58
CA ILE A 128 5.06 2.25 -8.70
C ILE A 128 6.42 2.42 -9.39
N LEU A 129 6.51 2.16 -10.69
CA LEU A 129 7.73 2.37 -11.48
C LEU A 129 8.11 3.86 -11.50
N ASP A 130 7.17 4.74 -11.81
CA ASP A 130 7.37 6.20 -11.83
C ASP A 130 7.84 6.72 -10.47
N ASN A 131 7.19 6.28 -9.39
CA ASN A 131 7.55 6.64 -8.02
C ASN A 131 8.96 6.19 -7.61
N ASN A 132 9.54 5.25 -8.35
CA ASN A 132 10.89 4.74 -8.15
C ASN A 132 11.89 5.20 -9.23
N GLY A 133 11.51 6.17 -10.06
CA GLY A 133 12.39 6.77 -11.07
C GLY A 133 12.51 5.97 -12.37
N TYR A 134 11.55 5.10 -12.67
CA TYR A 134 11.48 4.36 -13.94
C TYR A 134 10.34 4.92 -14.80
N PHE A 135 10.45 6.18 -15.23
CA PHE A 135 9.41 6.95 -15.95
C PHE A 135 9.03 6.43 -17.33
N ARG A 136 9.78 5.49 -17.88
CA ARG A 136 9.46 4.81 -19.14
C ARG A 136 9.10 3.35 -18.92
N GLY A 137 8.78 3.01 -17.66
CA GLY A 137 8.35 1.68 -17.31
C GLY A 137 6.95 1.39 -17.85
N THR A 138 6.75 0.17 -18.30
CA THR A 138 5.45 -0.30 -18.80
C THR A 138 5.09 -1.62 -18.13
N ALA A 139 3.80 -1.84 -17.98
CA ALA A 139 3.26 -3.09 -17.47
C ALA A 139 2.16 -3.60 -18.38
N THR A 140 2.17 -4.88 -18.65
CA THR A 140 1.13 -5.57 -19.41
C THR A 140 0.64 -6.78 -18.65
N TYR A 141 -0.50 -7.31 -19.04
CA TYR A 141 -1.02 -8.54 -18.47
C TYR A 141 -1.47 -9.52 -19.56
N ASN A 142 -1.43 -10.81 -19.21
CA ASN A 142 -1.90 -11.89 -20.06
C ASN A 142 -2.79 -12.84 -19.26
N LEU A 143 -3.92 -13.24 -19.85
CA LEU A 143 -4.81 -14.24 -19.26
C LEU A 143 -4.33 -15.63 -19.62
N VAL A 144 -3.96 -16.39 -18.61
CA VAL A 144 -3.51 -17.78 -18.78
C VAL A 144 -4.64 -18.72 -18.42
N GLN A 145 -5.33 -19.19 -19.44
CA GLN A 145 -6.41 -20.17 -19.32
C GLN A 145 -5.85 -21.59 -19.23
N GLY A 146 -6.52 -22.44 -18.46
CA GLY A 146 -6.24 -23.87 -18.38
C GLY A 146 -7.16 -24.71 -19.29
N LYS A 147 -7.38 -25.96 -18.92
CA LYS A 147 -8.33 -26.86 -19.61
C LYS A 147 -9.75 -26.28 -19.67
N ASN A 148 -10.18 -25.57 -18.65
CA ASN A 148 -11.47 -24.91 -18.61
C ASN A 148 -11.31 -23.45 -19.03
N ARG A 149 -11.86 -23.08 -20.20
CA ARG A 149 -11.79 -21.73 -20.76
C ARG A 149 -12.51 -20.66 -19.93
N LYS A 150 -13.46 -21.06 -19.06
CA LYS A 150 -14.12 -20.15 -18.10
C LYS A 150 -13.27 -19.87 -16.86
N LYS A 151 -12.00 -20.32 -16.80
CA LYS A 151 -11.08 -20.05 -15.69
C LYS A 151 -9.77 -19.50 -16.22
N ALA A 152 -9.27 -18.43 -15.61
CA ALA A 152 -7.96 -17.89 -15.95
C ALA A 152 -7.16 -17.51 -14.70
N LYS A 153 -5.86 -17.53 -14.84
CA LYS A 153 -4.90 -16.83 -13.97
C LYS A 153 -4.36 -15.62 -14.72
N ILE A 154 -4.01 -14.59 -14.01
CA ILE A 154 -3.39 -13.41 -14.61
C ILE A 154 -1.88 -13.51 -14.46
N HIS A 155 -1.15 -13.29 -15.54
CA HIS A 155 0.29 -13.11 -15.53
C HIS A 155 0.60 -11.66 -15.87
N TYR A 156 1.48 -11.02 -15.10
CA TYR A 156 1.89 -9.64 -15.34
C TYR A 156 3.33 -9.61 -15.83
N ASP A 157 3.55 -8.88 -16.90
CA ASP A 157 4.87 -8.63 -17.47
C ASP A 157 5.23 -7.15 -17.27
N VAL A 158 6.34 -6.90 -16.58
CA VAL A 158 6.78 -5.57 -16.17
C VAL A 158 8.14 -5.28 -16.80
N VAL A 159 8.21 -4.21 -17.55
CA VAL A 159 9.45 -3.72 -18.18
C VAL A 159 9.79 -2.36 -17.55
N PRO A 160 10.72 -2.29 -16.59
CA PRO A 160 11.02 -1.04 -15.89
C PRO A 160 11.65 0.03 -16.81
N GLY A 161 12.35 -0.38 -17.86
CA GLY A 161 13.12 0.55 -18.68
C GLY A 161 14.32 1.14 -17.92
N PRO A 162 14.90 2.25 -18.40
CA PRO A 162 16.02 2.91 -17.75
C PRO A 162 15.59 3.58 -16.46
N GLY A 163 16.40 3.45 -15.41
CA GLY A 163 16.20 4.16 -14.16
C GLY A 163 16.90 5.53 -14.19
N TYR A 164 16.28 6.53 -13.58
CA TYR A 164 16.76 7.90 -13.56
C TYR A 164 17.31 8.25 -12.17
N PRO A 165 18.66 8.35 -12.01
CA PRO A 165 19.27 8.87 -10.79
C PRO A 165 19.06 10.38 -10.67
N ILE A 166 19.06 10.89 -9.44
CA ILE A 166 19.07 12.32 -9.19
C ILE A 166 20.52 12.81 -9.38
N ARG A 167 20.73 13.75 -10.32
CA ARG A 167 22.02 14.37 -10.58
C ARG A 167 22.38 15.39 -9.52
N ASN A 168 21.42 16.25 -9.20
CA ASN A 168 21.61 17.36 -8.27
C ASN A 168 20.29 17.73 -7.62
N ILE A 169 20.37 18.18 -6.36
CA ILE A 169 19.25 18.74 -5.63
C ILE A 169 19.58 20.20 -5.33
N ARG A 170 18.89 21.12 -6.01
CA ARG A 170 19.04 22.56 -5.82
C ARG A 170 17.98 23.05 -4.83
N LEU A 171 18.45 23.77 -3.85
CA LEU A 171 17.57 24.57 -2.99
C LEU A 171 17.32 25.91 -3.69
N LEU A 172 16.05 26.26 -3.88
CA LEU A 172 15.73 27.60 -4.37
C LEU A 172 16.08 28.61 -3.27
N PRO A 173 16.79 29.70 -3.62
CA PRO A 173 17.19 30.68 -2.63
C PRO A 173 15.95 31.30 -2.00
N ASP A 174 15.77 31.07 -0.72
CA ASP A 174 14.83 31.79 0.12
C ASP A 174 15.64 32.65 1.09
N THR A 175 15.50 33.97 0.98
CA THR A 175 16.22 34.93 1.80
C THR A 175 15.66 35.04 3.21
N THR A 176 14.60 34.32 3.52
CA THR A 176 14.00 34.29 4.85
C THR A 176 14.81 33.46 5.84
N ALA A 177 14.67 33.75 7.14
CA ALA A 177 15.31 32.97 8.20
C ALA A 177 14.84 31.47 8.16
N LEU A 178 13.58 31.25 7.79
CA LEU A 178 13.03 29.89 7.59
C LEU A 178 13.71 29.17 6.42
N GLY A 179 13.88 29.88 5.28
CA GLY A 179 14.53 29.30 4.10
C GLY A 179 15.97 28.89 4.39
N ALA A 180 16.74 29.78 5.06
CA ALA A 180 18.10 29.46 5.48
C ALA A 180 18.16 28.25 6.44
N LEU A 181 17.16 28.10 7.32
CA LEU A 181 17.07 26.98 8.24
C LEU A 181 16.74 25.69 7.47
N ILE A 182 15.80 25.72 6.53
CA ILE A 182 15.46 24.57 5.67
C ILE A 182 16.69 24.12 4.88
N ASP A 183 17.44 25.05 4.28
CA ASP A 183 18.69 24.75 3.57
C ASP A 183 19.71 24.06 4.48
N SER A 184 19.93 24.60 5.67
CA SER A 184 20.83 24.01 6.67
C SER A 184 20.42 22.58 7.07
N LEU A 185 19.12 22.32 7.19
CA LEU A 185 18.59 21.00 7.53
C LEU A 185 18.69 20.03 6.35
N ALA A 186 18.41 20.48 5.14
CA ALA A 186 18.53 19.69 3.92
C ALA A 186 19.98 19.23 3.67
N ARG A 187 20.96 20.09 3.93
CA ARG A 187 22.40 19.75 3.86
C ARG A 187 22.84 18.70 4.89
N LYS A 188 22.04 18.42 5.89
CA LYS A 188 22.27 17.37 6.91
C LYS A 188 21.52 16.10 6.63
N ASP A 189 20.61 16.11 5.68
CA ASP A 189 19.82 14.91 5.34
C ASP A 189 20.65 13.96 4.47
N SER A 190 20.73 12.71 4.90
CA SER A 190 21.57 11.68 4.26
C SER A 190 21.12 11.32 2.85
N TYR A 191 19.81 11.41 2.55
CA TYR A 191 19.32 11.13 1.22
C TYR A 191 19.53 12.32 0.28
N LEU A 192 19.26 13.54 0.75
CA LEU A 192 19.40 14.76 -0.07
C LEU A 192 20.86 15.09 -0.38
N THR A 193 21.82 14.63 0.42
CA THR A 193 23.26 14.84 0.24
C THR A 193 23.99 13.63 -0.38
N ALA A 194 23.28 12.54 -0.65
CA ALA A 194 23.87 11.38 -1.27
C ALA A 194 24.36 11.68 -2.70
N VAL A 195 25.41 10.98 -3.12
CA VAL A 195 25.93 11.11 -4.47
C VAL A 195 25.06 10.30 -5.43
N ARG A 196 24.41 10.99 -6.37
CA ARG A 196 23.54 10.39 -7.39
C ARG A 196 22.52 9.40 -6.81
N PRO A 197 21.72 9.82 -5.81
CA PRO A 197 20.75 8.93 -5.21
C PRO A 197 19.70 8.54 -6.26
N ARG A 198 19.13 7.35 -6.10
CA ARG A 198 17.99 6.94 -6.93
C ARG A 198 16.81 7.87 -6.64
N TYR A 199 16.09 8.27 -7.68
CA TYR A 199 14.82 8.95 -7.48
C TYR A 199 13.83 8.02 -6.76
N SER A 200 13.23 8.52 -5.69
CA SER A 200 12.21 7.82 -4.93
C SER A 200 11.32 8.85 -4.22
N THR A 201 10.05 8.84 -4.56
CA THR A 201 9.05 9.71 -3.92
C THR A 201 8.93 9.42 -2.43
N ASP A 202 9.05 8.15 -2.02
CA ASP A 202 9.03 7.76 -0.61
C ASP A 202 10.23 8.34 0.14
N SER A 203 11.44 8.25 -0.42
CA SER A 203 12.65 8.81 0.20
C SER A 203 12.58 10.32 0.31
N LEU A 204 12.05 11.01 -0.71
CA LEU A 204 11.80 12.46 -0.69
C LEU A 204 10.75 12.82 0.38
N SER A 205 9.69 12.04 0.52
CA SER A 205 8.66 12.23 1.55
C SER A 205 9.23 12.05 2.96
N VAL A 206 10.08 11.05 3.18
CA VAL A 206 10.78 10.83 4.46
C VAL A 206 11.73 11.99 4.76
N ALA A 207 12.50 12.48 3.79
CA ALA A 207 13.37 13.64 3.97
C ALA A 207 12.57 14.90 4.36
N ARG A 208 11.45 15.14 3.67
CA ARG A 208 10.49 16.21 3.96
C ARG A 208 9.97 16.13 5.40
N THR A 209 9.61 14.95 5.85
CA THR A 209 9.14 14.70 7.22
C THR A 209 10.24 14.94 8.26
N ARG A 210 11.48 14.50 8.00
CA ARG A 210 12.63 14.76 8.90
C ARG A 210 12.90 16.25 9.05
N ILE A 211 12.91 17.00 7.95
CA ILE A 211 13.08 18.46 7.96
C ILE A 211 11.95 19.11 8.76
N THR A 212 10.70 18.74 8.49
CA THR A 212 9.51 19.26 9.20
C THR A 212 9.58 19.02 10.70
N ASN A 213 9.93 17.82 11.15
CA ASN A 213 10.07 17.51 12.57
C ASN A 213 11.18 18.36 13.22
N SER A 214 12.29 18.59 12.51
CA SER A 214 13.37 19.44 12.96
C SER A 214 12.97 20.92 13.06
N LEU A 215 12.11 21.41 12.16
CA LEU A 215 11.52 22.74 12.21
C LEU A 215 10.56 22.89 13.38
N ARG A 216 9.66 21.91 13.60
CA ARG A 216 8.73 21.91 14.74
C ARG A 216 9.45 21.95 16.07
N ASN A 217 10.55 21.23 16.21
CA ASN A 217 11.39 21.27 17.42
C ASN A 217 12.09 22.64 17.63
N ARG A 218 12.09 23.51 16.62
CA ARG A 218 12.62 24.89 16.68
C ARG A 218 11.52 25.95 16.73
N GLY A 219 10.28 25.54 17.03
CA GLY A 219 9.15 26.44 17.22
C GLY A 219 8.24 26.63 16.01
N TYR A 220 8.58 26.12 14.85
CA TYR A 220 7.67 26.17 13.68
C TYR A 220 6.54 25.14 13.82
N TYR A 221 5.75 25.25 14.85
CA TYR A 221 4.76 24.26 15.28
C TYR A 221 3.75 23.88 14.20
N PHE A 222 3.28 24.87 13.42
CA PHE A 222 2.29 24.69 12.37
C PHE A 222 2.88 24.28 11.03
N PHE A 223 4.20 24.12 10.94
CA PHE A 223 4.83 23.68 9.70
C PHE A 223 4.47 22.22 9.39
N ARG A 224 4.16 21.96 8.11
CA ARG A 224 3.77 20.62 7.63
C ARG A 224 4.70 20.15 6.51
N PRO A 225 4.83 18.80 6.31
CA PRO A 225 5.68 18.28 5.24
C PRO A 225 5.25 18.75 3.85
N GLU A 226 3.96 18.97 3.61
CA GLU A 226 3.39 19.39 2.33
C GLU A 226 3.83 20.80 1.91
N PHE A 227 4.37 21.60 2.84
CA PHE A 227 4.90 22.93 2.53
C PHE A 227 6.29 22.90 1.89
N ILE A 228 6.93 21.74 1.83
CA ILE A 228 8.16 21.53 1.06
C ILE A 228 7.78 20.83 -0.24
N GLU A 229 8.02 21.46 -1.36
CA GLU A 229 7.80 20.90 -2.70
C GLU A 229 9.11 20.55 -3.37
N TYR A 230 9.07 19.50 -4.19
CA TYR A 230 10.15 19.12 -5.09
C TYR A 230 9.67 19.23 -6.53
N LEU A 231 10.36 20.04 -7.33
CA LEU A 231 10.17 20.09 -8.77
C LEU A 231 11.24 19.22 -9.41
N ALA A 232 10.82 18.21 -10.16
CA ALA A 232 11.71 17.32 -10.90
C ALA A 232 11.80 17.76 -12.36
N ASP A 233 13.00 18.00 -12.84
CA ASP A 233 13.28 18.27 -14.24
C ASP A 233 14.02 17.07 -14.83
N SER A 234 13.38 16.37 -15.74
CA SER A 234 13.91 15.23 -16.48
C SER A 234 14.25 15.56 -17.94
N ILE A 235 14.02 16.80 -18.37
CA ILE A 235 14.20 17.24 -19.76
C ILE A 235 15.58 17.80 -19.97
N ALA A 236 16.11 18.59 -19.02
CA ALA A 236 17.39 19.27 -19.15
C ALA A 236 18.58 18.30 -19.30
N ASN A 237 18.49 17.12 -18.71
CA ASN A 237 19.55 16.10 -18.75
C ASN A 237 18.94 14.72 -19.06
N PRO A 238 19.08 14.22 -20.29
CA PRO A 238 18.55 12.91 -20.65
C PRO A 238 19.11 11.80 -19.75
N GLY A 239 18.22 11.02 -19.14
CA GLY A 239 18.59 9.89 -18.27
C GLY A 239 18.91 10.25 -16.83
N GLU A 240 18.80 11.53 -16.42
CA GLU A 240 19.01 12.01 -15.06
C GLU A 240 17.93 13.01 -14.66
N ILE A 241 17.76 13.25 -13.36
CA ILE A 241 16.81 14.21 -12.82
C ILE A 241 17.56 15.32 -12.08
N GLU A 242 17.21 16.57 -12.35
CA GLU A 242 17.49 17.67 -11.46
C GLU A 242 16.28 17.94 -10.55
N LEU A 243 16.49 17.95 -9.25
CA LEU A 243 15.45 18.33 -8.28
C LEU A 243 15.69 19.76 -7.81
N LYS A 244 14.59 20.54 -7.77
CA LYS A 244 14.53 21.82 -7.11
C LYS A 244 13.64 21.70 -5.88
N MET A 245 14.18 21.97 -4.70
CA MET A 245 13.42 22.00 -3.46
C MET A 245 13.01 23.44 -3.15
N MET A 246 11.73 23.64 -2.88
CA MET A 246 11.17 24.98 -2.64
C MET A 246 10.06 24.93 -1.59
N LEU A 247 9.73 26.10 -1.06
CA LEU A 247 8.54 26.28 -0.25
C LEU A 247 7.31 26.37 -1.15
N ALA A 248 6.24 25.67 -0.80
CA ALA A 248 4.98 25.74 -1.52
C ALA A 248 4.41 27.16 -1.47
N SER A 249 3.97 27.66 -2.62
CA SER A 249 3.46 29.04 -2.76
C SER A 249 2.21 29.31 -1.92
N ASN A 250 1.44 28.27 -1.60
CA ASN A 250 0.23 28.33 -0.78
C ASN A 250 0.49 28.12 0.72
N THR A 251 1.76 28.16 1.18
CA THR A 251 2.10 28.00 2.60
C THR A 251 1.49 29.13 3.44
N PRO A 252 0.67 28.83 4.46
CA PRO A 252 0.02 29.84 5.27
C PRO A 252 1.04 30.67 6.06
N LYS A 253 0.82 31.98 6.17
CA LYS A 253 1.73 32.91 6.88
C LYS A 253 2.01 32.51 8.33
N PHE A 254 1.03 31.94 9.03
CA PHE A 254 1.21 31.48 10.41
C PHE A 254 2.19 30.30 10.51
N ALA A 255 2.32 29.47 9.47
CA ALA A 255 3.26 28.36 9.45
C ALA A 255 4.71 28.78 9.22
N LEU A 256 4.92 30.01 8.72
CA LEU A 256 6.25 30.57 8.45
C LEU A 256 6.92 31.21 9.69
N ASN A 257 6.18 31.33 10.80
CA ASN A 257 6.66 31.95 12.02
C ASN A 257 6.94 30.93 13.12
N PRO A 258 8.03 31.13 13.90
CA PRO A 258 8.27 30.30 15.08
C PRO A 258 7.36 30.71 16.24
N TYR A 259 6.94 29.74 17.02
CA TYR A 259 6.12 29.90 18.22
C TYR A 259 6.90 29.43 19.45
N THR A 260 6.70 30.08 20.56
CA THR A 260 7.22 29.68 21.87
C THR A 260 6.07 29.36 22.79
N THR A 261 6.25 28.38 23.67
CA THR A 261 5.25 28.04 24.68
C THR A 261 5.14 29.18 25.67
N GLY A 262 3.93 29.70 25.84
CA GLY A 262 3.61 30.69 26.86
C GLY A 262 3.46 30.07 28.25
N LYS A 263 2.67 30.70 29.12
CA LYS A 263 2.35 30.15 30.44
C LYS A 263 1.56 28.85 30.28
N VAL A 264 2.05 27.79 30.87
CA VAL A 264 1.34 26.48 30.92
C VAL A 264 0.80 26.30 32.32
N THR A 265 -0.52 26.10 32.44
CA THR A 265 -1.20 25.77 33.69
C THR A 265 -1.76 24.38 33.58
N VAL A 266 -1.37 23.51 34.50
CA VAL A 266 -1.87 22.12 34.55
C VAL A 266 -2.78 21.98 35.75
N HIS A 267 -4.06 21.69 35.53
CA HIS A 267 -5.04 21.42 36.56
C HIS A 267 -5.14 19.92 36.78
N ILE A 268 -4.76 19.44 37.94
CA ILE A 268 -4.91 18.04 38.36
C ILE A 268 -6.07 17.93 39.30
N ALA A 269 -7.21 17.43 38.85
CA ALA A 269 -8.37 17.14 39.69
C ALA A 269 -8.16 15.82 40.44
N ARG A 270 -8.16 15.85 41.77
CA ARG A 270 -8.16 14.66 42.61
C ARG A 270 -9.61 14.26 42.89
N ASN A 271 -9.97 13.06 42.50
CA ASN A 271 -11.37 12.59 42.55
C ASN A 271 -11.91 12.27 43.98
N GLN A 272 -11.19 12.60 45.05
CA GLN A 272 -11.65 12.36 46.43
C GLN A 272 -11.14 13.45 47.40
N GLY A 273 -12.10 14.18 47.99
CA GLY A 273 -11.95 14.94 49.22
C GLY A 273 -11.44 16.37 49.06
N GLY A 274 -12.25 17.33 49.53
CA GLY A 274 -11.95 18.76 49.52
C GLY A 274 -10.61 19.08 50.22
N GLY A 275 -9.62 19.33 49.42
CA GLY A 275 -8.35 19.92 49.84
C GLY A 275 -8.19 21.29 49.20
N THR A 276 -7.57 22.22 49.90
CA THR A 276 -7.17 23.52 49.36
C THR A 276 -6.25 23.30 48.15
N PRO A 277 -6.43 24.04 47.02
CA PRO A 277 -5.56 23.92 45.87
C PRO A 277 -4.11 24.29 46.24
N ASP A 278 -3.19 23.39 46.04
CA ASP A 278 -1.75 23.65 46.19
C ASP A 278 -1.16 24.09 44.86
N THR A 279 -0.44 25.21 44.90
CA THR A 279 0.15 25.78 43.69
C THR A 279 1.68 25.62 43.74
N VAL A 280 2.23 24.80 42.86
CA VAL A 280 3.69 24.66 42.70
C VAL A 280 4.14 25.42 41.46
N GLU A 281 4.94 26.46 41.67
CA GLU A 281 5.60 27.17 40.55
C GLU A 281 6.85 26.41 40.11
N MET A 282 6.81 25.91 38.87
CA MET A 282 8.00 25.40 38.18
C MET A 282 8.58 26.48 37.28
N LYS A 283 9.89 26.50 37.04
CA LYS A 283 10.58 27.53 36.22
C LYS A 283 9.97 27.83 34.87
N ARG A 284 9.07 26.96 34.34
CA ARG A 284 8.35 27.14 33.08
C ARG A 284 6.90 26.63 33.09
N ALA A 285 6.38 26.21 34.23
CA ALA A 285 5.01 25.73 34.35
C ALA A 285 4.50 25.99 35.77
N THR A 286 3.23 26.42 35.90
CA THR A 286 2.52 26.53 37.20
C THR A 286 1.62 25.32 37.32
N LEU A 287 1.81 24.50 38.36
CA LEU A 287 0.94 23.39 38.70
C LEU A 287 -0.05 23.86 39.74
N ILE A 288 -1.35 23.84 39.43
CA ILE A 288 -2.42 24.11 40.37
C ILE A 288 -3.11 22.78 40.67
N GLN A 289 -2.99 22.29 41.88
CA GLN A 289 -3.64 21.09 42.33
C GLN A 289 -4.95 21.49 43.01
N MET A 290 -6.10 21.04 42.50
CA MET A 290 -7.43 21.20 43.08
C MET A 290 -7.87 19.91 43.76
#